data_f759a02a160af214086f16a7c9e45ae8
#
_entry.id   f759a02a160af214086f16a7c9e45ae8
#
_cell.length_a   1.000
_cell.length_b   1.000
_cell.length_c   1.000
_cell.angle_alpha   90.00
_cell.angle_beta   90.00
_cell.angle_gamma   90.00
#
_symmetry.space_group_name_H-M   'P 1'
#
loop_
_entity.id
_entity.type
_entity.pdbx_description
1 polymer ?
#
loop_
_entity_poly.entity_id
_entity_poly.type
_entity_poly.pdbx_seq_one_letter_code
_entity_poly.pdbx_strand_id
1 'polypeptide(L)'
;MEFVILDLEWNGTYSKRKSGFFNEIIEFGAVKVNDRLCVEDTFSVVVKPQIGKKLSSKVKNLTNISSEELGLGVTYTRAVSKFKKFLGNAVLMTWGTSDILALMENHQYYWGTDRLDYIEGYVNLQSFCERVYYERGKQMGLSTAAQLLGIDVQGMEHHRALDDSLLALACFRRLYDEEELKPFFEDASKNQFYDKMRFKTTILCDLSNPLLKDADMSFECPACGAEAKRNGEWEFKNKSYRADFRCPCCGGEFKGRIQFKLKYEGVVVKKTTARKEEEPAGEMAAAEEADG
;
A
#
# COMPACT_ATOMS: atom_id res chain seq x y z
N MET A 1 3.53 -6.96 -25.68
CA MET A 1 2.46 -6.36 -24.86
C MET A 1 2.91 -4.97 -24.46
N GLU A 2 2.02 -3.96 -24.51
CA GLU A 2 2.34 -2.60 -24.08
C GLU A 2 1.91 -2.41 -22.63
N PHE A 3 2.63 -1.58 -21.89
CA PHE A 3 2.30 -1.20 -20.51
C PHE A 3 2.25 0.31 -20.37
N VAL A 4 1.35 0.77 -19.52
CA VAL A 4 1.29 2.17 -19.07
C VAL A 4 1.43 2.19 -17.56
N ILE A 5 2.49 2.79 -17.05
CA ILE A 5 2.69 3.01 -15.62
C ILE A 5 2.16 4.40 -15.29
N LEU A 6 1.17 4.44 -14.40
CA LEU A 6 0.46 5.66 -13.99
C LEU A 6 0.76 5.98 -12.53
N ASP A 7 1.00 7.24 -12.28
CA ASP A 7 0.96 7.85 -10.96
C ASP A 7 0.03 9.07 -10.99
N LEU A 8 -0.61 9.35 -9.86
CA LEU A 8 -1.58 10.44 -9.72
C LEU A 8 -1.24 11.28 -8.49
N GLU A 9 -1.35 12.61 -8.64
CA GLU A 9 -1.38 13.49 -7.49
C GLU A 9 -2.81 13.93 -7.18
N TRP A 10 -3.14 14.06 -5.90
CA TRP A 10 -4.46 14.49 -5.47
C TRP A 10 -4.43 15.41 -4.26
N ASN A 11 -5.45 16.25 -4.17
CA ASN A 11 -5.70 17.12 -3.03
C ASN A 11 -6.89 16.62 -2.23
N GLY A 12 -6.67 16.30 -0.96
CA GLY A 12 -7.75 15.93 -0.05
C GLY A 12 -8.62 17.16 0.25
N THR A 13 -9.89 17.08 -0.11
CA THR A 13 -10.87 18.15 0.09
C THR A 13 -12.18 17.62 0.66
N TYR A 14 -13.00 18.47 1.26
CA TYR A 14 -14.33 18.09 1.71
C TYR A 14 -15.36 18.32 0.60
N SER A 15 -16.02 17.27 0.17
CA SER A 15 -17.09 17.35 -0.81
C SER A 15 -18.46 17.38 -0.13
N LYS A 16 -19.21 18.46 -0.30
CA LYS A 16 -20.60 18.55 0.18
C LYS A 16 -21.50 17.51 -0.50
N ARG A 17 -21.27 17.21 -1.79
CA ARG A 17 -22.05 16.22 -2.55
C ARG A 17 -21.87 14.81 -2.00
N LYS A 18 -20.65 14.44 -1.55
CA LYS A 18 -20.36 13.14 -0.93
C LYS A 18 -20.57 13.14 0.58
N SER A 19 -20.77 14.30 1.21
CA SER A 19 -20.81 14.48 2.66
C SER A 19 -19.57 13.89 3.36
N GLY A 20 -18.39 14.04 2.74
CA GLY A 20 -17.16 13.45 3.24
C GLY A 20 -15.91 13.96 2.55
N PHE A 21 -14.76 13.44 2.99
CA PHE A 21 -13.48 13.69 2.35
C PHE A 21 -13.44 13.03 0.97
N PHE A 22 -12.76 13.71 0.05
CA PHE A 22 -12.61 13.34 -1.34
C PHE A 22 -11.18 13.65 -1.80
N ASN A 23 -10.52 12.69 -2.42
CA ASN A 23 -9.21 12.86 -3.01
C ASN A 23 -9.37 13.33 -4.46
N GLU A 24 -9.45 14.65 -4.65
CA GLU A 24 -9.60 15.27 -5.97
C GLU A 24 -8.27 15.19 -6.73
N ILE A 25 -8.25 14.50 -7.85
CA ILE A 25 -7.06 14.36 -8.68
C ILE A 25 -6.68 15.70 -9.29
N ILE A 26 -5.41 16.08 -9.15
CA ILE A 26 -4.84 17.35 -9.62
C ILE A 26 -3.74 17.18 -10.66
N GLU A 27 -3.15 15.98 -10.80
CA GLU A 27 -2.19 15.67 -11.84
C GLU A 27 -2.28 14.21 -12.26
N PHE A 28 -2.09 13.94 -13.54
CA PHE A 28 -1.82 12.64 -14.12
C PHE A 28 -0.40 12.64 -14.65
N GLY A 29 0.40 11.66 -14.26
CA GLY A 29 1.68 11.35 -14.83
C GLY A 29 1.70 9.91 -15.28
N ALA A 30 2.11 9.63 -16.52
CA ALA A 30 2.21 8.27 -16.97
C ALA A 30 3.31 8.10 -18.05
N VAL A 31 3.86 6.90 -18.09
CA VAL A 31 4.81 6.50 -19.12
C VAL A 31 4.33 5.25 -19.83
N LYS A 32 4.33 5.28 -21.16
CA LYS A 32 3.99 4.14 -22.01
C LYS A 32 5.25 3.45 -22.49
N VAL A 33 5.28 2.13 -22.40
CA VAL A 33 6.39 1.30 -22.84
C VAL A 33 5.91 0.12 -23.68
N ASN A 34 6.76 -0.30 -24.62
CA ASN A 34 6.52 -1.49 -25.42
C ASN A 34 6.94 -2.79 -24.68
N ASP A 35 6.87 -3.92 -25.38
CA ASP A 35 7.23 -5.25 -24.86
C ASP A 35 8.71 -5.40 -24.46
N ARG A 36 9.59 -4.52 -24.94
CA ARG A 36 11.00 -4.43 -24.55
C ARG A 36 11.24 -3.41 -23.44
N LEU A 37 10.19 -2.88 -22.87
CA LEU A 37 10.20 -1.82 -21.86
C LEU A 37 10.90 -0.53 -22.33
N CYS A 38 10.95 -0.29 -23.65
CA CYS A 38 11.40 0.99 -24.20
C CYS A 38 10.27 2.01 -24.11
N VAL A 39 10.58 3.22 -23.65
CA VAL A 39 9.61 4.33 -23.59
C VAL A 39 9.20 4.71 -24.99
N GLU A 40 7.91 4.71 -25.25
CA GLU A 40 7.30 5.13 -26.52
C GLU A 40 6.69 6.52 -26.41
N ASP A 41 6.05 6.82 -25.26
CA ASP A 41 5.39 8.10 -25.03
C ASP A 41 5.28 8.39 -23.54
N THR A 42 5.04 9.66 -23.21
CA THR A 42 4.81 10.13 -21.86
C THR A 42 3.56 11.00 -21.79
N PHE A 43 2.90 10.98 -20.66
CA PHE A 43 1.69 11.72 -20.40
C PHE A 43 1.83 12.51 -19.09
N SER A 44 1.68 13.83 -19.17
CA SER A 44 1.67 14.72 -18.01
C SER A 44 0.58 15.76 -18.21
N VAL A 45 -0.42 15.75 -17.31
CA VAL A 45 -1.58 16.64 -17.40
C VAL A 45 -1.98 17.12 -16.02
N VAL A 46 -1.89 18.43 -15.82
CA VAL A 46 -2.42 19.09 -14.61
C VAL A 46 -3.94 19.24 -14.74
N VAL A 47 -4.63 18.89 -13.67
CA VAL A 47 -6.11 18.95 -13.57
C VAL A 47 -6.52 20.11 -12.68
N LYS A 48 -7.38 20.97 -13.20
CA LYS A 48 -7.93 22.07 -12.44
C LYS A 48 -8.95 21.56 -11.42
N PRO A 49 -8.71 21.76 -10.11
CA PRO A 49 -9.67 21.36 -9.07
C PRO A 49 -11.03 22.03 -9.26
N GLN A 50 -12.10 21.25 -9.10
CA GLN A 50 -13.49 21.75 -9.22
C GLN A 50 -14.21 21.73 -7.87
N ILE A 51 -13.72 20.95 -6.91
CA ILE A 51 -14.31 20.77 -5.58
C ILE A 51 -13.53 21.58 -4.56
N GLY A 52 -12.23 21.37 -4.49
CA GLY A 52 -11.31 22.07 -3.59
C GLY A 52 -10.85 23.39 -4.17
N LYS A 53 -11.26 24.51 -3.53
CA LYS A 53 -10.86 25.85 -3.98
C LYS A 53 -9.39 26.19 -3.72
N LYS A 54 -8.73 25.47 -2.81
CA LYS A 54 -7.35 25.71 -2.41
C LYS A 54 -6.62 24.39 -2.23
N LEU A 55 -5.35 24.32 -2.64
CA LEU A 55 -4.47 23.24 -2.26
C LEU A 55 -4.21 23.29 -0.75
N SER A 56 -4.16 22.12 -0.12
CA SER A 56 -3.61 22.01 1.22
C SER A 56 -2.12 22.38 1.20
N SER A 57 -1.63 23.05 2.26
CA SER A 57 -0.20 23.40 2.34
C SER A 57 0.70 22.18 2.21
N LYS A 58 0.25 21.03 2.72
CA LYS A 58 0.97 19.76 2.60
C LYS A 58 1.14 19.34 1.13
N VAL A 59 0.06 19.33 0.36
CA VAL A 59 0.09 18.95 -1.07
C VAL A 59 0.95 19.92 -1.87
N LYS A 60 0.78 21.22 -1.65
CA LYS A 60 1.59 22.24 -2.31
C LYS A 60 3.10 22.06 -2.08
N ASN A 61 3.49 21.78 -0.83
CA ASN A 61 4.90 21.55 -0.47
C ASN A 61 5.44 20.22 -1.00
N LEU A 62 4.57 19.23 -1.16
CA LEU A 62 4.95 17.89 -1.62
C LEU A 62 5.12 17.85 -3.13
N THR A 63 4.14 18.35 -3.88
CA THR A 63 4.09 18.22 -5.34
C THR A 63 4.75 19.37 -6.09
N ASN A 64 5.09 20.46 -5.40
CA ASN A 64 5.54 21.72 -6.01
C ASN A 64 4.59 22.31 -7.07
N ILE A 65 3.35 21.80 -7.18
CA ILE A 65 2.36 22.33 -8.12
C ILE A 65 1.89 23.69 -7.63
N SER A 66 2.06 24.72 -8.47
CA SER A 66 1.63 26.07 -8.14
C SER A 66 0.12 26.26 -8.35
N SER A 67 -0.44 27.25 -7.65
CA SER A 67 -1.85 27.60 -7.85
C SER A 67 -2.12 28.13 -9.26
N GLU A 68 -1.10 28.69 -9.92
CA GLU A 68 -1.16 29.17 -11.29
C GLU A 68 -1.23 28.02 -12.29
N GLU A 69 -0.36 27.01 -12.15
CA GLU A 69 -0.41 25.77 -12.95
C GLU A 69 -1.79 25.10 -12.86
N LEU A 70 -2.33 24.96 -11.64
CA LEU A 70 -3.68 24.43 -11.45
C LEU A 70 -4.76 25.26 -12.13
N GLY A 71 -4.62 26.59 -12.09
CA GLY A 71 -5.56 27.49 -12.76
C GLY A 71 -5.62 27.28 -14.28
N LEU A 72 -4.48 26.90 -14.87
CA LEU A 72 -4.31 26.62 -16.30
C LEU A 72 -4.63 25.15 -16.65
N GLY A 73 -4.79 24.28 -15.65
CA GLY A 73 -5.10 22.86 -15.82
C GLY A 73 -6.41 22.62 -16.57
N VAL A 74 -6.54 21.41 -17.12
CA VAL A 74 -7.77 20.99 -17.80
C VAL A 74 -8.79 20.46 -16.80
N THR A 75 -10.06 20.31 -17.20
CA THR A 75 -11.05 19.61 -16.38
C THR A 75 -10.72 18.12 -16.25
N TYR A 76 -11.14 17.50 -15.14
CA TYR A 76 -10.95 16.07 -14.93
C TYR A 76 -11.45 15.22 -16.11
N THR A 77 -12.65 15.52 -16.60
CA THR A 77 -13.26 14.80 -17.74
C THR A 77 -12.40 14.89 -19.02
N ARG A 78 -11.77 16.05 -19.25
CA ARG A 78 -10.87 16.24 -20.38
C ARG A 78 -9.54 15.49 -20.18
N ALA A 79 -9.01 15.49 -18.95
CA ALA A 79 -7.80 14.73 -18.60
C ALA A 79 -8.02 13.23 -18.86
N VAL A 80 -9.12 12.67 -18.34
CA VAL A 80 -9.48 11.25 -18.57
C VAL A 80 -9.69 10.95 -20.05
N SER A 81 -10.34 11.84 -20.79
CA SER A 81 -10.51 11.64 -22.25
C SER A 81 -9.18 11.57 -23.00
N LYS A 82 -8.19 12.39 -22.60
CA LYS A 82 -6.84 12.34 -23.14
C LYS A 82 -6.11 11.06 -22.69
N PHE A 83 -6.23 10.71 -21.41
CA PHE A 83 -5.60 9.53 -20.84
C PHE A 83 -6.10 8.22 -21.48
N LYS A 84 -7.42 8.10 -21.74
CA LYS A 84 -7.98 6.96 -22.49
C LYS A 84 -7.31 6.75 -23.84
N LYS A 85 -7.05 7.82 -24.58
CA LYS A 85 -6.37 7.76 -25.89
C LYS A 85 -4.90 7.35 -25.75
N PHE A 86 -4.22 7.85 -24.72
CA PHE A 86 -2.85 7.52 -24.40
C PHE A 86 -2.71 6.06 -23.98
N LEU A 87 -3.59 5.59 -23.09
CA LEU A 87 -3.60 4.20 -22.61
C LEU A 87 -3.82 3.21 -23.79
N GLY A 88 -4.82 3.45 -24.62
CA GLY A 88 -5.21 2.51 -25.68
C GLY A 88 -5.55 1.15 -25.09
N ASN A 89 -4.96 0.08 -25.62
CA ASN A 89 -5.14 -1.31 -25.16
C ASN A 89 -3.97 -1.77 -24.25
N ALA A 90 -3.12 -0.86 -23.78
CA ALA A 90 -2.02 -1.21 -22.90
C ALA A 90 -2.51 -1.65 -21.51
N VAL A 91 -1.73 -2.50 -20.86
CA VAL A 91 -1.99 -2.89 -19.46
C VAL A 91 -1.63 -1.73 -18.54
N LEU A 92 -2.59 -1.31 -17.71
CA LEU A 92 -2.36 -0.27 -16.72
C LEU A 92 -1.61 -0.83 -15.52
N MET A 93 -0.57 -0.11 -15.06
CA MET A 93 0.17 -0.41 -13.86
C MET A 93 0.18 0.79 -12.91
N THR A 94 0.07 0.56 -11.60
CA THR A 94 0.25 1.60 -10.58
C THR A 94 1.13 1.09 -9.45
N TRP A 95 1.78 2.00 -8.72
CA TRP A 95 2.53 1.64 -7.51
C TRP A 95 1.58 1.47 -6.33
N GLY A 96 1.13 0.25 -6.08
CA GLY A 96 0.07 -0.05 -5.13
C GLY A 96 -1.32 0.16 -5.74
N THR A 97 -2.32 0.32 -4.87
CA THR A 97 -3.72 0.46 -5.28
C THR A 97 -4.29 1.85 -5.07
N SER A 98 -3.50 2.80 -4.55
CA SER A 98 -4.00 4.13 -4.20
C SER A 98 -4.47 4.92 -5.42
N ASP A 99 -3.71 4.86 -6.52
CA ASP A 99 -4.00 5.58 -7.76
C ASP A 99 -5.24 5.04 -8.46
N ILE A 100 -5.36 3.72 -8.58
CA ILE A 100 -6.55 3.11 -9.20
C ILE A 100 -7.81 3.40 -8.36
N LEU A 101 -7.71 3.40 -7.03
CA LEU A 101 -8.81 3.76 -6.14
C LEU A 101 -9.19 5.25 -6.25
N ALA A 102 -8.20 6.15 -6.33
CA ALA A 102 -8.43 7.57 -6.55
C ALA A 102 -9.11 7.80 -7.91
N LEU A 103 -8.67 7.09 -8.95
CA LEU A 103 -9.26 7.16 -10.29
C LEU A 103 -10.73 6.68 -10.28
N MET A 104 -11.01 5.54 -9.63
CA MET A 104 -12.37 5.00 -9.45
C MET A 104 -13.25 5.99 -8.66
N GLU A 105 -12.74 6.57 -7.58
CA GLU A 105 -13.47 7.54 -6.76
C GLU A 105 -13.82 8.80 -7.53
N ASN A 106 -12.87 9.35 -8.30
CA ASN A 106 -13.11 10.53 -9.15
C ASN A 106 -14.08 10.18 -10.29
N HIS A 107 -13.96 9.00 -10.90
CA HIS A 107 -14.88 8.55 -11.93
C HIS A 107 -16.32 8.44 -11.40
N GLN A 108 -16.50 7.85 -10.21
CA GLN A 108 -17.78 7.80 -9.51
C GLN A 108 -18.36 9.21 -9.26
N TYR A 109 -17.52 10.18 -8.90
CA TYR A 109 -17.98 11.54 -8.64
C TYR A 109 -18.49 12.23 -9.89
N TYR A 110 -17.77 12.11 -11.02
CA TYR A 110 -18.09 12.85 -12.25
C TYR A 110 -19.11 12.14 -13.14
N TRP A 111 -19.13 10.81 -13.18
CA TRP A 111 -19.99 10.01 -14.08
C TRP A 111 -21.00 9.11 -13.38
N GLY A 112 -20.98 9.03 -12.05
CA GLY A 112 -21.93 8.20 -11.30
C GLY A 112 -21.62 6.70 -11.29
N THR A 113 -20.48 6.29 -11.86
CA THR A 113 -19.97 4.94 -11.84
C THR A 113 -18.49 4.92 -11.50
N ASP A 114 -18.03 3.95 -10.73
CA ASP A 114 -16.61 3.74 -10.44
C ASP A 114 -15.95 2.74 -11.39
N ARG A 115 -16.70 2.22 -12.38
CA ARG A 115 -16.14 1.36 -13.43
C ARG A 115 -15.35 2.19 -14.43
N LEU A 116 -14.15 1.70 -14.71
CA LEU A 116 -13.20 2.31 -15.64
C LEU A 116 -13.21 1.46 -16.94
N ASP A 117 -14.27 1.55 -17.72
CA ASP A 117 -14.54 0.70 -18.90
C ASP A 117 -13.47 0.78 -19.99
N TYR A 118 -12.48 1.61 -19.83
CA TYR A 118 -11.33 1.79 -20.72
C TYR A 118 -10.07 1.08 -20.24
N ILE A 119 -10.13 0.35 -19.13
CA ILE A 119 -9.02 -0.44 -18.59
C ILE A 119 -9.43 -1.92 -18.72
N GLU A 120 -8.68 -2.68 -19.51
CA GLU A 120 -8.90 -4.12 -19.68
C GLU A 120 -7.96 -4.94 -18.78
N GLY A 121 -6.70 -4.57 -18.70
CA GLY A 121 -5.69 -5.23 -17.87
C GLY A 121 -5.10 -4.29 -16.81
N TYR A 122 -4.85 -4.84 -15.62
CA TYR A 122 -4.25 -4.12 -14.52
C TYR A 122 -3.17 -4.94 -13.82
N VAL A 123 -2.11 -4.27 -13.36
CA VAL A 123 -1.08 -4.86 -12.50
C VAL A 123 -0.76 -3.91 -11.35
N ASN A 124 -0.78 -4.42 -10.12
CA ASN A 124 -0.21 -3.74 -8.96
C ASN A 124 1.31 -3.95 -8.96
N LEU A 125 2.05 -2.95 -9.44
CA LEU A 125 3.50 -3.00 -9.59
C LEU A 125 4.24 -3.09 -8.25
N GLN A 126 3.72 -2.46 -7.19
CA GLN A 126 4.26 -2.59 -5.84
C GLN A 126 4.26 -4.06 -5.40
N SER A 127 3.14 -4.76 -5.56
CA SER A 127 3.03 -6.18 -5.19
C SER A 127 3.97 -7.07 -6.01
N PHE A 128 4.16 -6.74 -7.30
CA PHE A 128 5.11 -7.44 -8.15
C PHE A 128 6.57 -7.23 -7.66
N CYS A 129 6.94 -6.01 -7.29
CA CYS A 129 8.27 -5.71 -6.76
C CYS A 129 8.50 -6.34 -5.37
N GLU A 130 7.47 -6.35 -4.52
CA GLU A 130 7.55 -6.92 -3.16
C GLU A 130 7.81 -8.42 -3.15
N ARG A 131 7.55 -9.18 -4.25
CA ARG A 131 7.85 -10.62 -4.31
C ARG A 131 9.33 -10.95 -4.06
N VAL A 132 10.23 -10.03 -4.40
CA VAL A 132 11.69 -10.21 -4.27
C VAL A 132 12.21 -9.75 -2.91
N TYR A 133 11.64 -8.66 -2.36
CA TYR A 133 12.14 -7.98 -1.16
C TYR A 133 11.13 -7.95 -0.01
N TYR A 134 10.22 -8.92 0.04
CA TYR A 134 9.15 -8.90 1.02
C TYR A 134 9.64 -9.11 2.47
N GLU A 135 9.70 -8.04 3.24
CA GLU A 135 9.69 -8.10 4.70
C GLU A 135 8.24 -8.27 5.19
N ARG A 136 7.94 -9.39 5.84
CA ARG A 136 6.59 -9.76 6.28
C ARG A 136 5.84 -8.59 6.91
N GLY A 137 4.85 -8.08 6.19
CA GLY A 137 3.85 -7.14 6.70
C GLY A 137 4.17 -5.65 6.58
N LYS A 138 5.19 -5.24 5.85
CA LYS A 138 5.41 -3.85 5.48
C LYS A 138 5.22 -3.67 3.98
N GLN A 139 4.42 -2.68 3.57
CA GLN A 139 4.36 -2.25 2.19
C GLN A 139 5.64 -1.46 1.86
N MET A 140 6.20 -1.73 0.69
CA MET A 140 7.41 -1.07 0.21
C MET A 140 7.04 0.20 -0.55
N GLY A 141 7.45 1.37 -0.06
CA GLY A 141 7.32 2.62 -0.80
C GLY A 141 8.21 2.64 -2.04
N LEU A 142 7.84 3.43 -3.07
CA LEU A 142 8.56 3.54 -4.34
C LEU A 142 10.03 3.94 -4.13
N SER A 143 10.30 4.96 -3.33
CA SER A 143 11.67 5.41 -3.03
C SER A 143 12.49 4.33 -2.32
N THR A 144 11.87 3.54 -1.43
CA THR A 144 12.53 2.41 -0.76
C THR A 144 12.89 1.31 -1.75
N ALA A 145 11.97 0.99 -2.67
CA ALA A 145 12.22 0.01 -3.73
C ALA A 145 13.38 0.46 -4.64
N ALA A 146 13.38 1.72 -5.06
CA ALA A 146 14.44 2.28 -5.88
C ALA A 146 15.81 2.17 -5.19
N GLN A 147 15.89 2.52 -3.91
CA GLN A 147 17.13 2.38 -3.12
C GLN A 147 17.61 0.94 -3.04
N LEU A 148 16.72 -0.03 -2.74
CA LEU A 148 17.07 -1.45 -2.67
C LEU A 148 17.55 -2.00 -4.01
N LEU A 149 17.03 -1.46 -5.12
CA LEU A 149 17.41 -1.84 -6.48
C LEU A 149 18.64 -1.09 -7.01
N GLY A 150 19.25 -0.22 -6.21
CA GLY A 150 20.41 0.57 -6.59
C GLY A 150 20.12 1.56 -7.72
N ILE A 151 18.89 2.08 -7.78
CA ILE A 151 18.49 3.10 -8.76
C ILE A 151 18.85 4.46 -8.18
N ASP A 152 19.62 5.24 -8.97
CA ASP A 152 19.97 6.61 -8.60
C ASP A 152 18.73 7.50 -8.74
N VAL A 153 18.35 8.14 -7.65
CA VAL A 153 17.21 9.07 -7.55
C VAL A 153 17.68 10.53 -7.47
N GLN A 154 19.01 10.81 -7.60
CA GLN A 154 19.52 12.16 -7.53
C GLN A 154 19.06 12.95 -8.76
N GLY A 155 18.45 14.11 -8.51
CA GLY A 155 17.96 15.00 -9.55
C GLY A 155 16.52 14.71 -10.04
N MET A 156 15.83 13.71 -9.51
CA MET A 156 14.40 13.54 -9.75
C MET A 156 13.63 14.49 -8.82
N GLU A 157 12.72 15.27 -9.37
CA GLU A 157 11.74 16.02 -8.57
C GLU A 157 10.71 15.03 -8.01
N HIS A 158 10.98 14.52 -6.81
CA HIS A 158 10.03 13.63 -6.14
C HIS A 158 8.68 14.33 -5.97
N HIS A 159 7.61 13.56 -6.15
CA HIS A 159 6.22 14.00 -6.05
C HIS A 159 5.70 14.85 -7.22
N ARG A 160 6.21 14.59 -8.42
CA ARG A 160 5.52 14.91 -9.67
C ARG A 160 5.11 13.58 -10.30
N ALA A 161 3.86 13.47 -10.66
CA ALA A 161 3.27 12.19 -11.09
C ALA A 161 4.04 11.53 -12.25
N LEU A 162 4.59 12.32 -13.21
CA LEU A 162 5.39 11.73 -14.29
C LEU A 162 6.73 11.19 -13.79
N ASP A 163 7.41 11.90 -12.89
CA ASP A 163 8.72 11.46 -12.37
C ASP A 163 8.57 10.19 -11.52
N ASP A 164 7.51 10.09 -10.72
CA ASP A 164 7.21 8.88 -9.95
C ASP A 164 6.83 7.70 -10.86
N SER A 165 6.14 7.96 -11.98
CA SER A 165 5.90 6.93 -13.01
C SER A 165 7.19 6.44 -13.69
N LEU A 166 8.13 7.34 -13.97
CA LEU A 166 9.43 7.00 -14.54
C LEU A 166 10.31 6.23 -13.53
N LEU A 167 10.26 6.60 -12.23
CA LEU A 167 10.93 5.87 -11.17
C LEU A 167 10.36 4.46 -11.00
N ALA A 168 9.03 4.33 -11.07
CA ALA A 168 8.36 3.03 -11.03
C ALA A 168 8.74 2.16 -12.25
N LEU A 169 8.88 2.76 -13.44
CA LEU A 169 9.40 2.08 -14.62
C LEU A 169 10.85 1.60 -14.41
N ALA A 170 11.70 2.40 -13.79
CA ALA A 170 13.08 2.00 -13.50
C ALA A 170 13.13 0.79 -12.55
N CYS A 171 12.27 0.76 -11.52
CA CYS A 171 12.10 -0.41 -10.65
C CYS A 171 11.58 -1.62 -11.42
N PHE A 172 10.58 -1.44 -12.26
CA PHE A 172 10.00 -2.51 -13.08
C PHE A 172 11.03 -3.14 -14.00
N ARG A 173 11.83 -2.33 -14.72
CA ARG A 173 12.89 -2.81 -15.61
C ARG A 173 13.94 -3.69 -14.93
N ARG A 174 14.24 -3.43 -13.65
CA ARG A 174 15.21 -4.21 -12.86
C ARG A 174 14.70 -5.60 -12.48
N LEU A 175 13.40 -5.74 -12.37
CA LEU A 175 12.75 -6.94 -11.83
C LEU A 175 11.92 -7.69 -12.89
N TYR A 176 11.82 -7.15 -14.11
CA TYR A 176 10.94 -7.69 -15.12
C TYR A 176 11.35 -9.10 -15.53
N ASP A 177 10.41 -10.00 -15.36
CA ASP A 177 10.37 -11.33 -15.93
C ASP A 177 8.93 -11.61 -16.35
N GLU A 178 8.72 -12.03 -17.59
CA GLU A 178 7.37 -12.20 -18.16
C GLU A 178 6.58 -13.30 -17.43
N GLU A 179 7.22 -14.42 -17.10
CA GLU A 179 6.55 -15.54 -16.43
C GLU A 179 6.20 -15.18 -14.98
N GLU A 180 7.07 -14.47 -14.29
CA GLU A 180 6.83 -14.01 -12.92
C GLU A 180 5.81 -12.87 -12.83
N LEU A 181 5.61 -12.11 -13.91
CA LEU A 181 4.60 -11.05 -13.96
C LEU A 181 3.19 -11.61 -14.15
N LYS A 182 3.03 -12.73 -14.87
CA LYS A 182 1.71 -13.32 -15.19
C LYS A 182 0.75 -13.47 -14.01
N PRO A 183 1.18 -13.94 -12.81
CA PRO A 183 0.29 -14.09 -11.66
C PRO A 183 -0.28 -12.77 -11.12
N PHE A 184 0.31 -11.63 -11.49
CA PHE A 184 -0.09 -10.30 -11.04
C PHE A 184 -1.07 -9.60 -11.99
N PHE A 185 -1.36 -10.20 -13.16
CA PHE A 185 -2.36 -9.65 -14.07
C PHE A 185 -3.76 -9.83 -13.51
N GLU A 186 -4.50 -8.73 -13.49
CA GLU A 186 -5.91 -8.68 -13.13
C GLU A 186 -6.74 -8.21 -14.32
N ASP A 187 -7.83 -8.92 -14.61
CA ASP A 187 -8.78 -8.55 -15.64
C ASP A 187 -9.72 -7.44 -15.11
N ALA A 188 -9.41 -6.20 -15.47
CA ALA A 188 -10.15 -5.02 -15.02
C ALA A 188 -11.50 -4.84 -15.76
N SER A 189 -11.80 -5.66 -16.75
CA SER A 189 -13.14 -5.68 -17.38
C SER A 189 -14.20 -6.35 -16.49
N LYS A 190 -13.78 -7.19 -15.52
CA LYS A 190 -14.67 -8.00 -14.68
C LYS A 190 -15.12 -7.28 -13.41
N ASN A 191 -16.32 -7.57 -12.95
CA ASN A 191 -16.86 -7.08 -11.68
C ASN A 191 -15.97 -7.46 -10.49
N GLN A 192 -15.40 -8.68 -10.51
CA GLN A 192 -14.53 -9.20 -9.46
C GLN A 192 -13.35 -8.26 -9.15
N PHE A 193 -12.76 -7.62 -10.18
CA PHE A 193 -11.71 -6.62 -9.99
C PHE A 193 -12.19 -5.45 -9.12
N TYR A 194 -13.35 -4.87 -9.44
CA TYR A 194 -13.92 -3.75 -8.70
C TYR A 194 -14.37 -4.15 -7.30
N ASP A 195 -14.91 -5.34 -7.12
CA ASP A 195 -15.30 -5.88 -5.82
C ASP A 195 -14.07 -6.05 -4.92
N LYS A 196 -12.96 -6.54 -5.47
CA LYS A 196 -11.67 -6.63 -4.79
C LYS A 196 -11.14 -5.24 -4.41
N MET A 197 -11.16 -4.27 -5.33
CA MET A 197 -10.70 -2.90 -5.06
C MET A 197 -11.54 -2.20 -3.99
N ARG A 198 -12.85 -2.41 -3.97
CA ARG A 198 -13.77 -1.84 -2.95
C ARG A 198 -13.67 -2.52 -1.60
N PHE A 199 -13.11 -3.72 -1.54
CA PHE A 199 -13.10 -4.51 -0.31
C PHE A 199 -12.25 -3.85 0.76
N LYS A 200 -12.88 -3.47 1.87
CA LYS A 200 -12.20 -2.88 3.02
C LYS A 200 -11.68 -3.97 3.94
N THR A 201 -10.36 -4.06 4.08
CA THR A 201 -9.74 -4.95 5.05
C THR A 201 -10.29 -4.67 6.44
N THR A 202 -10.83 -5.71 7.08
CA THR A 202 -11.40 -5.66 8.43
C THR A 202 -10.55 -6.50 9.38
N ILE A 203 -10.39 -6.04 10.63
CA ILE A 203 -9.71 -6.82 11.67
C ILE A 203 -10.76 -7.62 12.41
N LEU A 204 -10.57 -8.94 12.46
CA LEU A 204 -11.43 -9.83 13.23
C LEU A 204 -11.00 -9.79 14.69
N CYS A 205 -11.92 -9.34 15.54
CA CYS A 205 -11.71 -9.09 16.97
C CYS A 205 -12.41 -10.13 17.86
N ASP A 206 -12.94 -11.18 17.28
CA ASP A 206 -13.64 -12.25 17.99
C ASP A 206 -13.06 -13.61 17.57
N LEU A 207 -12.42 -14.31 18.51
CA LEU A 207 -11.84 -15.65 18.27
C LEU A 207 -12.89 -16.73 18.01
N SER A 208 -14.15 -16.49 18.38
CA SER A 208 -15.27 -17.38 18.07
C SER A 208 -15.76 -17.26 16.62
N ASN A 209 -15.25 -16.30 15.85
CA ASN A 209 -15.64 -16.11 14.47
C ASN A 209 -15.35 -17.37 13.64
N PRO A 210 -16.35 -17.92 12.92
CA PRO A 210 -16.17 -19.15 12.14
C PRO A 210 -15.03 -19.09 11.11
N LEU A 211 -14.68 -17.91 10.61
CA LEU A 211 -13.56 -17.71 9.68
C LEU A 211 -12.19 -17.95 10.33
N LEU A 212 -12.11 -18.02 11.66
CA LEU A 212 -10.87 -18.27 12.40
C LEU A 212 -10.74 -19.71 12.89
N LYS A 213 -11.70 -20.60 12.59
CA LYS A 213 -11.73 -21.99 13.08
C LYS A 213 -10.42 -22.74 12.77
N ASP A 214 -9.89 -22.55 11.58
CA ASP A 214 -8.68 -23.24 11.10
C ASP A 214 -7.44 -22.31 11.10
N ALA A 215 -7.52 -21.16 11.79
CA ALA A 215 -6.42 -20.23 11.85
C ALA A 215 -5.28 -20.76 12.73
N ASP A 216 -4.07 -20.80 12.18
CA ASP A 216 -2.89 -21.18 12.92
C ASP A 216 -2.53 -20.12 13.98
N MET A 217 -2.66 -20.48 15.24
CA MET A 217 -2.36 -19.65 16.42
C MET A 217 -1.10 -20.12 17.16
N SER A 218 -0.34 -21.07 16.62
CA SER A 218 0.92 -21.55 17.17
C SER A 218 2.03 -20.49 16.99
N PHE A 219 3.07 -20.59 17.82
CA PHE A 219 4.27 -19.74 17.70
C PHE A 219 5.52 -20.57 17.83
N GLU A 220 6.51 -20.26 16.99
CA GLU A 220 7.86 -20.80 17.10
C GLU A 220 8.70 -19.90 18.01
N CYS A 221 9.58 -20.53 18.79
CA CYS A 221 10.52 -19.82 19.65
C CYS A 221 11.52 -19.00 18.82
N PRO A 222 11.64 -17.68 19.06
CA PRO A 222 12.55 -16.84 18.30
C PRO A 222 14.04 -17.14 18.55
N ALA A 223 14.35 -17.98 19.57
CA ALA A 223 15.72 -18.34 19.90
C ALA A 223 16.16 -19.69 19.29
N CYS A 224 15.26 -20.70 19.23
CA CYS A 224 15.64 -22.04 18.78
C CYS A 224 14.71 -22.65 17.72
N GLY A 225 13.67 -21.94 17.29
CA GLY A 225 12.73 -22.41 16.26
C GLY A 225 11.73 -23.49 16.73
N ALA A 226 11.86 -24.02 17.93
CA ALA A 226 10.93 -25.04 18.43
C ALA A 226 9.54 -24.45 18.70
N GLU A 227 8.49 -25.24 18.53
CA GLU A 227 7.13 -24.84 18.87
C GLU A 227 7.00 -24.48 20.36
N ALA A 228 6.49 -23.28 20.63
CA ALA A 228 6.36 -22.77 21.97
C ALA A 228 4.94 -22.99 22.51
N LYS A 229 4.84 -23.20 23.82
CA LYS A 229 3.56 -23.37 24.51
C LYS A 229 3.07 -22.01 25.03
N ARG A 230 1.79 -21.71 24.77
CA ARG A 230 1.15 -20.53 25.32
C ARG A 230 1.01 -20.67 26.84
N ASN A 231 1.35 -19.60 27.56
CA ASN A 231 1.19 -19.48 29.00
C ASN A 231 0.13 -18.40 29.29
N GLY A 232 -1.05 -18.81 29.77
CA GLY A 232 -2.19 -17.94 30.05
C GLY A 232 -3.16 -17.76 28.86
N GLU A 233 -4.10 -16.84 29.05
CA GLU A 233 -5.16 -16.55 28.10
C GLU A 233 -4.75 -15.48 27.07
N TRP A 234 -5.50 -15.40 25.96
CA TRP A 234 -5.33 -14.34 24.97
C TRP A 234 -5.90 -13.01 25.49
N GLU A 235 -5.09 -11.97 25.52
CA GLU A 235 -5.51 -10.59 25.76
C GLU A 235 -5.70 -9.87 24.43
N PHE A 236 -6.87 -9.26 24.19
CA PHE A 236 -7.12 -8.42 23.02
C PHE A 236 -6.78 -6.96 23.33
N LYS A 237 -5.76 -6.42 22.65
CA LYS A 237 -5.31 -5.04 22.81
C LYS A 237 -4.74 -4.48 21.50
N ASN A 238 -5.11 -3.24 21.15
CA ASN A 238 -4.65 -2.55 19.95
C ASN A 238 -4.86 -3.40 18.68
N LYS A 239 -6.11 -3.89 18.50
CA LYS A 239 -6.52 -4.69 17.34
C LYS A 239 -5.69 -5.97 17.12
N SER A 240 -5.20 -6.57 18.18
CA SER A 240 -4.38 -7.80 18.13
C SER A 240 -4.59 -8.62 19.40
N TYR A 241 -4.48 -9.92 19.27
CA TYR A 241 -4.39 -10.84 20.41
C TYR A 241 -2.94 -10.97 20.84
N ARG A 242 -2.72 -11.01 22.14
CA ARG A 242 -1.40 -11.15 22.78
C ARG A 242 -1.46 -12.21 23.84
N ALA A 243 -0.40 -13.00 23.97
CA ALA A 243 -0.21 -13.93 25.06
C ALA A 243 1.28 -14.13 25.32
N ASP A 244 1.59 -14.60 26.52
CA ASP A 244 2.94 -15.06 26.87
C ASP A 244 3.15 -16.49 26.35
N PHE A 245 4.36 -16.78 25.95
CA PHE A 245 4.79 -18.08 25.46
C PHE A 245 6.06 -18.52 26.15
N ARG A 246 6.19 -19.83 26.36
CA ARG A 246 7.39 -20.46 26.89
C ARG A 246 7.82 -21.59 25.98
N CYS A 247 9.10 -21.61 25.63
CA CYS A 247 9.68 -22.68 24.83
C CYS A 247 10.01 -23.89 25.69
N PRO A 248 9.48 -25.08 25.38
CA PRO A 248 9.81 -26.30 26.13
C PRO A 248 11.24 -26.80 25.87
N CYS A 249 11.85 -26.38 24.75
CA CYS A 249 13.18 -26.82 24.33
C CYS A 249 14.30 -26.01 25.04
N CYS A 250 14.25 -24.68 24.95
CA CYS A 250 15.32 -23.83 25.51
C CYS A 250 14.90 -23.05 26.76
N GLY A 251 13.65 -23.17 27.21
CA GLY A 251 13.12 -22.42 28.36
C GLY A 251 12.83 -20.95 28.10
N GLY A 252 13.14 -20.45 26.91
CA GLY A 252 12.97 -19.04 26.55
C GLY A 252 11.52 -18.56 26.66
N GLU A 253 11.33 -17.37 27.20
CA GLU A 253 10.02 -16.72 27.31
C GLU A 253 9.91 -15.51 26.37
N PHE A 254 8.75 -15.35 25.75
CA PHE A 254 8.50 -14.23 24.84
C PHE A 254 7.00 -13.91 24.77
N LYS A 255 6.67 -12.71 24.29
CA LYS A 255 5.29 -12.31 23.99
C LYS A 255 4.98 -12.58 22.52
N GLY A 256 3.96 -13.38 22.26
CA GLY A 256 3.37 -13.57 20.94
C GLY A 256 2.24 -12.58 20.70
N ARG A 257 2.22 -12.01 19.51
CA ARG A 257 1.14 -11.13 19.05
C ARG A 257 0.60 -11.66 17.72
N ILE A 258 -0.73 -11.80 17.64
CA ILE A 258 -1.42 -12.26 16.43
C ILE A 258 -2.53 -11.28 16.04
N GLN A 259 -2.65 -11.01 14.75
CA GLN A 259 -3.70 -10.17 14.19
C GLN A 259 -4.33 -10.89 13.01
N PHE A 260 -5.65 -10.98 12.99
CA PHE A 260 -6.42 -11.57 11.91
C PHE A 260 -7.02 -10.47 11.05
N LYS A 261 -6.64 -10.45 9.77
CA LYS A 261 -7.12 -9.47 8.79
C LYS A 261 -7.98 -10.20 7.76
N LEU A 262 -9.26 -9.88 7.71
CA LEU A 262 -10.12 -10.31 6.61
C LEU A 262 -9.83 -9.44 5.40
N LYS A 263 -9.24 -10.03 4.38
CA LYS A 263 -9.05 -9.46 3.05
C LYS A 263 -10.04 -10.08 2.06
N TYR A 264 -10.07 -9.59 0.83
CA TYR A 264 -10.96 -10.10 -0.21
C TYR A 264 -10.75 -11.61 -0.46
N GLU A 265 -9.51 -12.06 -0.49
CA GLU A 265 -9.13 -13.45 -0.73
C GLU A 265 -9.29 -14.37 0.51
N GLY A 266 -9.64 -13.80 1.68
CA GLY A 266 -9.80 -14.56 2.93
C GLY A 266 -9.06 -13.96 4.13
N VAL A 267 -8.88 -14.77 5.16
CA VAL A 267 -8.21 -14.34 6.40
C VAL A 267 -6.69 -14.44 6.27
N VAL A 268 -6.03 -13.32 6.50
CA VAL A 268 -4.56 -13.24 6.63
C VAL A 268 -4.18 -13.15 8.10
N VAL A 269 -3.35 -14.08 8.52
CA VAL A 269 -2.83 -14.14 9.90
C VAL A 269 -1.46 -13.48 9.95
N LYS A 270 -1.33 -12.41 10.75
CA LYS A 270 -0.05 -11.76 11.00
C LYS A 270 0.44 -12.07 12.41
N LYS A 271 1.59 -12.71 12.52
CA LYS A 271 2.24 -13.05 13.79
C LYS A 271 3.50 -12.22 13.99
N THR A 272 3.76 -11.81 15.22
CA THR A 272 5.00 -11.16 15.64
C THR A 272 5.37 -11.62 17.04
N THR A 273 6.66 -11.70 17.32
CA THR A 273 7.19 -12.05 18.64
C THR A 273 8.01 -10.88 19.19
N ALA A 274 7.99 -10.69 20.51
CA ALA A 274 8.86 -9.76 21.22
C ALA A 274 9.47 -10.50 22.42
N ARG A 275 10.78 -10.33 22.65
CA ARG A 275 11.41 -10.86 23.88
C ARG A 275 10.76 -10.16 25.08
N LYS A 276 10.54 -10.92 26.16
CA LYS A 276 10.26 -10.32 27.45
C LYS A 276 11.55 -9.60 27.88
N GLU A 277 11.49 -8.28 28.08
CA GLU A 277 12.57 -7.58 28.76
C GLU A 277 12.67 -8.16 30.15
N GLU A 278 13.84 -8.63 30.56
CA GLU A 278 14.12 -8.97 31.94
C GLU A 278 13.97 -7.67 32.76
N GLU A 279 13.03 -7.62 33.68
CA GLU A 279 12.99 -6.55 34.66
C GLU A 279 14.36 -6.56 35.37
N PRO A 280 15.08 -5.42 35.47
CA PRO A 280 16.33 -5.38 36.20
C PRO A 280 16.06 -5.90 37.60
N ALA A 281 16.83 -6.90 38.02
CA ALA A 281 16.77 -7.48 39.35
C ALA A 281 16.85 -6.33 40.36
N GLY A 282 15.78 -6.15 41.14
CA GLY A 282 15.70 -5.11 42.14
C GLY A 282 16.93 -5.21 43.05
N GLU A 283 17.72 -4.14 43.11
CA GLU A 283 18.72 -3.95 44.16
C GLU A 283 18.04 -4.11 45.53
N MET A 284 18.34 -5.21 46.19
CA MET A 284 18.03 -5.37 47.61
C MET A 284 18.83 -4.26 48.34
N ALA A 285 18.11 -3.23 48.75
CA ALA A 285 18.64 -2.25 49.67
C ALA A 285 19.05 -2.96 50.96
N ALA A 286 20.35 -3.08 51.15
CA ALA A 286 20.90 -3.45 52.46
C ALA A 286 20.60 -2.29 53.44
N ALA A 287 19.72 -2.58 54.41
CA ALA A 287 19.56 -1.74 55.59
C ALA A 287 20.82 -1.87 56.42
N GLU A 288 21.69 -0.89 56.37
CA GLU A 288 22.71 -0.68 57.41
C GLU A 288 22.02 -0.11 58.65
N GLU A 289 21.96 -0.94 59.68
CA GLU A 289 21.79 -0.49 61.05
C GLU A 289 23.00 0.38 61.44
N ALA A 290 22.77 1.62 61.71
CA ALA A 290 23.76 2.46 62.42
C ALA A 290 23.18 2.87 63.75
N ASP A 291 23.64 2.16 64.76
CA ASP A 291 23.57 2.52 66.14
C ASP A 291 24.55 3.69 66.40
N GLY A 292 24.14 4.75 67.16
CA GLY A 292 25.01 5.83 67.55
C GLY A 292 24.26 7.11 67.90
#